data_d83d386af6ef89ab94ac32b0b11c406a
#
_entry.id   d83d386af6ef89ab94ac32b0b11c406a
#
_cell.length_a   1.000
_cell.length_b   1.000
_cell.length_c   1.000
_cell.angle_alpha   90.00
_cell.angle_beta   90.00
_cell.angle_gamma   90.00
#
_symmetry.space_group_name_H-M   'P 1'
#
loop_
_entity.id
_entity.type
_entity.pdbx_description
1 polymer ?
#
loop_
_entity_poly.entity_id
_entity_poly.type
_entity_poly.pdbx_seq_one_letter_code
_entity_poly.pdbx_strand_id
1 'polypeptide(L)'
;MPKVKLNRDVKKEQAEYRRNLIESKYHSRGYRAQTEVERALGVKQGWLSRRLRGDGISLDDLNRIDNLLQFEASEFARLVRCR
;
A
#
# COMPACT_ATOMS: atom_id res chain seq x y z
N MET A 1 -15.39 14.38 -25.36
CA MET A 1 -15.38 14.05 -24.96
C MET A 1 -14.98 13.27 -23.96
N PRO A 2 -15.49 12.95 -23.17
CA PRO A 2 -15.18 12.22 -22.03
C PRO A 2 -14.54 10.94 -22.30
N LYS A 3 -14.41 10.64 -23.50
CA LYS A 3 -13.84 9.48 -23.79
C LYS A 3 -12.53 9.37 -23.29
N VAL A 4 -11.89 10.37 -23.00
CA VAL A 4 -10.58 10.32 -22.46
C VAL A 4 -10.49 9.43 -21.30
N LYS A 5 -11.54 9.29 -20.57
CA LYS A 5 -11.49 8.46 -19.41
C LYS A 5 -11.30 7.03 -19.72
N LEU A 6 -11.58 6.63 -20.90
CA LEU A 6 -11.40 5.25 -21.27
C LEU A 6 -9.96 4.83 -21.30
N ASN A 7 -9.04 5.81 -21.35
CA ASN A 7 -7.63 5.50 -21.39
C ASN A 7 -6.99 5.58 -20.02
N ARG A 8 -7.79 5.79 -19.00
CA ARG A 8 -7.27 5.89 -17.67
C ARG A 8 -6.80 4.55 -17.16
N ASP A 9 -5.63 4.52 -16.56
CA ASP A 9 -5.09 3.31 -16.01
C ASP A 9 -5.55 3.17 -14.56
N VAL A 10 -6.65 2.46 -14.37
CA VAL A 10 -7.25 2.29 -13.06
C VAL A 10 -6.31 1.54 -12.11
N LYS A 11 -5.59 0.55 -12.62
CA LYS A 11 -4.65 -0.19 -11.80
C LYS A 11 -3.54 0.70 -11.28
N LYS A 12 -3.06 1.60 -12.13
CA LYS A 12 -2.01 2.52 -11.74
C LYS A 12 -2.51 3.47 -10.66
N GLU A 13 -3.72 3.97 -10.81
CA GLU A 13 -4.30 4.87 -9.82
C GLU A 13 -4.50 4.16 -8.49
N GLN A 14 -4.95 2.94 -8.53
CA GLN A 14 -5.13 2.16 -7.32
C GLN A 14 -3.79 1.88 -6.63
N ALA A 15 -2.77 1.59 -7.42
CA ALA A 15 -1.43 1.37 -6.87
C ALA A 15 -0.89 2.62 -6.22
N GLU A 16 -1.10 3.78 -6.85
CA GLU A 16 -0.65 5.05 -6.28
C GLU A 16 -1.40 5.36 -4.98
N TYR A 17 -2.70 5.12 -4.97
CA TYR A 17 -3.50 5.37 -3.78
C TYR A 17 -3.03 4.47 -2.62
N ARG A 18 -2.81 3.19 -2.91
CA ARG A 18 -2.34 2.22 -1.93
C ARG A 18 -0.98 2.63 -1.37
N ARG A 19 -0.06 3.01 -2.27
CA ARG A 19 1.26 3.43 -1.86
C ARG A 19 1.20 4.68 -0.99
N ASN A 20 0.43 5.68 -1.41
CA ASN A 20 0.34 6.93 -0.68
C ASN A 20 -0.25 6.72 0.70
N LEU A 21 -1.26 5.89 0.82
CA LEU A 21 -1.89 5.63 2.10
C LEU A 21 -0.93 4.90 3.04
N ILE A 22 -0.23 3.89 2.52
CA ILE A 22 0.72 3.13 3.33
C ILE A 22 1.90 4.02 3.74
N GLU A 23 2.42 4.82 2.83
CA GLU A 23 3.52 5.73 3.15
C GLU A 23 3.11 6.74 4.21
N SER A 24 1.94 7.32 4.07
CA SER A 24 1.43 8.27 5.03
C SER A 24 1.30 7.62 6.40
N LYS A 25 0.83 6.38 6.43
CA LYS A 25 0.63 5.69 7.69
C LYS A 25 1.97 5.36 8.38
N TYR A 26 2.94 4.83 7.64
CA TYR A 26 4.18 4.48 8.31
C TYR A 26 4.96 5.72 8.74
N HIS A 27 4.85 6.83 8.02
CA HIS A 27 5.46 8.07 8.48
C HIS A 27 4.80 8.53 9.78
N SER A 28 3.48 8.38 9.89
CA SER A 28 2.79 8.78 11.10
C SER A 28 3.16 7.91 12.29
N ARG A 29 3.66 6.69 12.03
CA ARG A 29 4.10 5.79 13.09
C ARG A 29 5.58 5.93 13.41
N GLY A 30 6.27 6.88 12.76
CA GLY A 30 7.67 7.14 13.07
C GLY A 30 8.67 6.46 12.15
N TYR A 31 8.22 5.72 11.16
CA TYR A 31 9.13 5.09 10.21
C TYR A 31 9.50 6.12 9.13
N ARG A 32 10.77 6.21 8.81
CA ARG A 32 11.24 7.21 7.85
C ARG A 32 11.28 6.72 6.43
N ALA A 33 11.42 5.41 6.26
CA ALA A 33 11.56 4.84 4.93
C ALA A 33 10.97 3.44 4.90
N GLN A 34 10.73 2.95 3.68
CA GLN A 34 10.20 1.60 3.50
C GLN A 34 11.11 0.55 4.12
N THR A 35 12.43 0.78 4.07
CA THR A 35 13.38 -0.20 4.62
C THR A 35 13.18 -0.39 6.12
N GLU A 36 12.80 0.66 6.83
CA GLU A 36 12.54 0.54 8.26
C GLU A 36 11.30 -0.31 8.51
N VAL A 37 10.27 -0.12 7.69
CA VAL A 37 9.05 -0.91 7.79
C VAL A 37 9.35 -2.38 7.48
N GLU A 38 10.14 -2.62 6.44
CA GLU A 38 10.51 -3.98 6.05
C GLU A 38 11.29 -4.67 7.15
N ARG A 39 12.18 -3.94 7.78
CA ARG A 39 12.96 -4.49 8.88
C ARG A 39 12.05 -4.85 10.06
N ALA A 40 11.10 -3.98 10.37
CA ALA A 40 10.15 -4.24 11.44
C ALA A 40 9.25 -5.44 11.13
N LEU A 41 8.94 -5.65 9.85
CA LEU A 41 8.13 -6.79 9.44
C LEU A 41 8.93 -8.08 9.34
N GLY A 42 10.27 -7.97 9.34
CA GLY A 42 11.10 -9.15 9.22
C GLY A 42 11.18 -9.69 7.81
N VAL A 43 11.00 -8.84 6.81
CA VAL A 43 11.02 -9.25 5.41
C VAL A 43 12.25 -8.68 4.71
N LYS A 44 12.51 -9.17 3.51
CA LYS A 44 13.68 -8.72 2.75
C LYS A 44 13.52 -7.30 2.26
N GLN A 45 14.64 -6.62 2.08
CA GLN A 45 14.64 -5.29 1.50
C GLN A 45 14.01 -5.35 0.12
N GLY A 46 13.15 -4.41 -0.18
CA GLY A 46 12.45 -4.40 -1.46
C GLY A 46 11.10 -5.11 -1.44
N TRP A 47 10.79 -5.84 -0.37
CA TRP A 47 9.53 -6.57 -0.27
C TRP A 47 8.34 -5.62 -0.39
N LEU A 48 8.34 -4.54 0.40
CA LEU A 48 7.24 -3.60 0.39
C LEU A 48 7.15 -2.86 -0.94
N SER A 49 8.29 -2.47 -1.48
CA SER A 49 8.33 -1.78 -2.76
C SER A 49 7.70 -2.61 -3.86
N ARG A 50 7.97 -3.91 -3.87
CA ARG A 50 7.38 -4.80 -4.86
C ARG A 50 5.87 -4.89 -4.70
N ARG A 51 5.38 -4.97 -3.45
CA ARG A 51 3.95 -5.04 -3.20
C ARG A 51 3.26 -3.75 -3.60
N LEU A 52 3.90 -2.62 -3.37
CA LEU A 52 3.30 -1.33 -3.69
C LEU A 52 3.28 -1.06 -5.20
N ARG A 53 4.25 -1.62 -5.94
CA ARG A 53 4.31 -1.39 -7.37
C ARG A 53 3.73 -2.52 -8.20
N GLY A 54 3.46 -3.63 -7.58
CA GLY A 54 2.98 -4.80 -8.31
C GLY A 54 1.52 -4.69 -8.70
N ASP A 55 1.03 -5.74 -9.33
CA ASP A 55 -0.34 -5.80 -9.80
C ASP A 55 -1.34 -5.90 -8.67
N GLY A 56 -0.88 -6.17 -7.50
CA GLY A 56 -1.75 -6.24 -6.34
C GLY A 56 -1.01 -6.75 -5.13
N ILE A 57 -1.70 -6.78 -4.02
CA ILE A 57 -1.12 -7.22 -2.77
C ILE A 57 -2.11 -8.21 -2.15
N SER A 58 -1.63 -9.31 -1.62
CA SER A 58 -2.51 -10.31 -1.04
C SER A 58 -3.11 -9.81 0.27
N LEU A 59 -4.23 -10.37 0.65
CA LEU A 59 -4.86 -10.00 1.91
C LEU A 59 -3.97 -10.36 3.10
N ASP A 60 -3.24 -11.45 3.02
CA ASP A 60 -2.31 -11.84 4.07
C ASP A 60 -1.22 -10.79 4.23
N ASP A 61 -0.69 -10.28 3.13
CA ASP A 61 0.33 -9.24 3.19
C ASP A 61 -0.24 -7.94 3.75
N LEU A 62 -1.48 -7.59 3.37
CA LEU A 62 -2.14 -6.42 3.93
C LEU A 62 -2.34 -6.58 5.43
N ASN A 63 -2.75 -7.76 5.88
CA ASN A 63 -2.93 -8.01 7.30
C ASN A 63 -1.61 -7.87 8.06
N ARG A 64 -0.51 -8.33 7.44
CA ARG A 64 0.80 -8.22 8.04
C ARG A 64 1.20 -6.75 8.21
N ILE A 65 0.96 -5.96 7.18
CA ILE A 65 1.25 -4.53 7.24
C ILE A 65 0.33 -3.84 8.26
N ASP A 66 -0.93 -4.23 8.28
CA ASP A 66 -1.89 -3.65 9.22
C ASP A 66 -1.51 -3.94 10.67
N ASN A 67 -1.01 -5.13 10.94
CA ASN A 67 -0.58 -5.47 12.30
C ASN A 67 0.54 -4.55 12.77
N LEU A 68 1.38 -4.11 11.87
CA LEU A 68 2.46 -3.21 12.22
C LEU A 68 2.01 -1.76 12.29
N LEU A 69 1.28 -1.31 11.27
CA LEU A 69 0.94 0.10 11.13
C LEU A 69 -0.39 0.47 11.77
N GLN A 70 -1.26 -0.50 12.00
CA GLN A 70 -2.55 -0.30 12.67
C GLN A 70 -3.42 0.72 11.93
N PHE A 71 -3.89 0.34 10.77
CA PHE A 71 -4.81 1.17 10.01
C PHE A 71 -6.17 1.23 10.70
N GLU A 72 -6.88 2.33 10.47
CA GLU A 72 -8.26 2.40 10.90
C GLU A 72 -9.10 1.50 10.00
N ALA A 73 -10.26 1.09 10.48
CA ALA A 73 -11.12 0.19 9.72
C ALA A 73 -11.46 0.72 8.34
N SER A 74 -11.75 2.02 8.23
CA SER A 74 -12.06 2.62 6.93
C SER A 74 -10.86 2.61 5.99
N GLU A 75 -9.68 2.84 6.55
CA GLU A 75 -8.45 2.81 5.76
C GLU A 75 -8.16 1.41 5.24
N PHE A 76 -8.30 0.43 6.12
CA PHE A 76 -8.04 -0.95 5.74
C PHE A 76 -9.04 -1.42 4.68
N ALA A 77 -10.30 -1.04 4.83
CA ALA A 77 -11.33 -1.40 3.85
C ALA A 77 -10.98 -0.83 2.47
N ARG A 78 -10.47 0.38 2.41
CA ARG A 78 -10.05 0.98 1.15
C ARG A 78 -8.86 0.27 0.55
N LEU A 79 -7.91 -0.13 1.39
CA LEU A 79 -6.75 -0.89 0.92
C LEU A 79 -7.18 -2.22 0.32
N VAL A 80 -8.14 -2.88 0.93
CA VAL A 80 -8.64 -4.15 0.41
C VAL A 80 -9.29 -3.95 -0.96
N ARG A 81 -9.97 -2.85 -1.17
CA ARG A 81 -10.56 -2.55 -2.47
C ARG A 81 -9.52 -2.22 -3.53
N CYS A 82 -8.40 -1.67 -3.12
CA CYS A 82 -7.35 -1.23 -4.05
C CYS A 82 -6.20 -2.22 -4.19
N ARG A 83 -6.31 -3.37 -3.60
CA ARG A 83 -5.22 -4.34 -3.68
C ARG A 83 -5.21 -5.15 -5.02
#